data_40e10c617a06ef6df7b235e6b1b14309
#
_entry.id   40e10c617a06ef6df7b235e6b1b14309
#
_cell.length_a   1.000
_cell.length_b   1.000
_cell.length_c   1.000
_cell.angle_alpha   90.00
_cell.angle_beta   90.00
_cell.angle_gamma   90.00
#
_symmetry.space_group_name_H-M   'P 1'
#
loop_
_entity.id
_entity.type
_entity.pdbx_description
1 polymer ?
#
loop_
_entity_poly.entity_id
_entity_poly.type
_entity_poly.pdbx_seq_one_letter_code
_entity_poly.pdbx_strand_id
1 'polypeptide(L)'
;EKKRLEVVVNDWGLAHLVKRTEHLIPCLGTLLNKRKKDPRMSYKMGDKTLLEQNNLNAGFYRTYLEESFGISCYEWESCGYTQEISQKIQNHLHVPFYQTNTSSYCTLCAVLEHGERGKQRERQECPAPCLEHSFFYPKHLYMKGKYNSLFALDKHLLDEPEQLKRELGIKWNRLVVNLL
;
A
#
# COMPACT_ATOMS: atom_id res chain seq x y z
N GLU A 1 -29.99 -13.35 9.27
CA GLU A 1 -28.59 -13.08 9.67
C GLU A 1 -28.15 -11.73 9.09
N LYS A 2 -27.71 -10.81 9.92
CA LYS A 2 -27.12 -9.57 9.44
C LYS A 2 -25.78 -9.86 8.79
N LYS A 3 -25.61 -9.43 7.55
CA LYS A 3 -24.38 -9.63 6.77
C LYS A 3 -23.21 -8.88 7.43
N ARG A 4 -22.12 -9.57 7.71
CA ARG A 4 -20.88 -8.93 8.18
C ARG A 4 -20.20 -8.19 7.03
N LEU A 5 -19.76 -6.95 7.28
CA LEU A 5 -19.08 -6.10 6.33
C LEU A 5 -17.63 -5.91 6.74
N GLU A 6 -16.71 -6.23 5.86
CA GLU A 6 -15.29 -5.94 6.05
C GLU A 6 -15.02 -4.46 5.76
N VAL A 7 -14.28 -3.82 6.65
CA VAL A 7 -13.88 -2.42 6.54
C VAL A 7 -12.37 -2.30 6.61
N VAL A 8 -11.77 -1.80 5.54
CA VAL A 8 -10.34 -1.53 5.49
C VAL A 8 -10.00 -0.31 6.33
N VAL A 9 -9.13 -0.50 7.32
CA VAL A 9 -8.72 0.55 8.24
C VAL A 9 -7.29 0.99 7.94
N ASN A 10 -7.12 2.27 7.65
CA ASN A 10 -5.83 2.89 7.33
C ASN A 10 -5.39 3.93 8.38
N ASP A 11 -6.15 4.06 9.46
CA ASP A 11 -5.83 4.85 10.64
C ASP A 11 -6.39 4.21 11.92
N TRP A 12 -5.81 4.55 13.06
CA TRP A 12 -6.17 3.96 14.34
C TRP A 12 -7.52 4.43 14.88
N GLY A 13 -7.94 5.65 14.53
CA GLY A 13 -9.26 6.18 14.92
C GLY A 13 -10.39 5.36 14.31
N LEU A 14 -10.28 5.10 12.99
CA LEU A 14 -11.22 4.24 12.27
C LEU A 14 -11.17 2.79 12.81
N ALA A 15 -9.99 2.26 13.12
CA ALA A 15 -9.87 0.91 13.69
C ALA A 15 -10.64 0.77 15.01
N HIS A 16 -10.54 1.76 15.90
CA HIS A 16 -11.32 1.80 17.14
C HIS A 16 -12.82 1.89 16.92
N LEU A 17 -13.25 2.70 15.94
CA LEU A 17 -14.65 2.85 15.61
C LEU A 17 -15.25 1.54 15.07
N VAL A 18 -14.54 0.90 14.14
CA VAL A 18 -14.96 -0.36 13.49
C VAL A 18 -15.06 -1.47 14.56
N LYS A 19 -14.07 -1.59 15.46
CA LYS A 19 -14.11 -2.58 16.54
C LYS A 19 -15.36 -2.47 17.41
N ARG A 20 -15.87 -1.26 17.63
CA ARG A 20 -17.03 -0.99 18.49
C ARG A 20 -18.36 -1.11 17.77
N THR A 21 -18.35 -1.29 16.47
CA THR A 21 -19.56 -1.32 15.64
C THR A 21 -19.90 -2.77 15.29
N GLU A 22 -21.09 -3.20 15.69
CA GLU A 22 -21.59 -4.53 15.35
C GLU A 22 -21.59 -4.76 13.83
N HIS A 23 -21.35 -5.98 13.43
CA HIS A 23 -21.33 -6.45 12.03
C HIS A 23 -20.19 -5.89 11.17
N LEU A 24 -19.31 -5.04 11.70
CA LEU A 24 -18.10 -4.62 10.99
C LEU A 24 -16.92 -5.50 11.38
N ILE A 25 -16.09 -5.83 10.38
CA ILE A 25 -14.87 -6.61 10.56
C ILE A 25 -13.70 -5.71 10.10
N PRO A 26 -12.77 -5.34 11.00
CA PRO A 26 -11.65 -4.52 10.60
C PRO A 26 -10.61 -5.34 9.83
N CYS A 27 -10.19 -4.82 8.67
CA CYS A 27 -9.07 -5.33 7.88
C CYS A 27 -7.94 -4.28 7.89
N LEU A 28 -6.72 -4.68 8.22
CA LEU A 28 -5.57 -3.77 8.24
C LEU A 28 -5.22 -3.33 6.82
N GLY A 29 -5.37 -2.05 6.54
CA GLY A 29 -5.04 -1.48 5.25
C GLY A 29 -3.54 -1.30 5.01
N THR A 30 -3.19 -1.08 3.76
CA THR A 30 -1.79 -0.98 3.29
C THR A 30 -1.01 0.17 3.94
N LEU A 31 -1.67 1.22 4.43
CA LEU A 31 -1.00 2.33 5.12
C LEU A 31 -0.57 1.97 6.56
N LEU A 32 -1.22 1.02 7.19
CA LEU A 32 -0.85 0.50 8.51
C LEU A 32 0.03 -0.75 8.44
N ASN A 33 0.06 -1.43 7.31
CA ASN A 33 1.01 -2.50 7.01
C ASN A 33 2.35 -1.87 6.61
N LYS A 34 3.17 -1.54 7.62
CA LYS A 34 4.40 -0.75 7.43
C LYS A 34 5.55 -1.62 6.95
N ARG A 35 6.10 -1.22 5.82
CA ARG A 35 7.29 -1.80 5.20
C ARG A 35 8.06 -0.74 4.42
N LYS A 36 9.30 -1.04 4.06
CA LYS A 36 10.06 -0.19 3.15
C LYS A 36 9.51 -0.38 1.74
N LYS A 37 8.99 0.69 1.15
CA LYS A 37 8.40 0.69 -0.20
C LYS A 37 9.15 1.68 -1.09
N ASP A 38 10.34 1.30 -1.52
CA ASP A 38 11.20 2.16 -2.34
C ASP A 38 11.70 1.34 -3.54
N PRO A 39 11.33 1.67 -4.78
CA PRO A 39 11.77 0.92 -5.96
C PRO A 39 13.29 0.93 -6.17
N ARG A 40 14.01 1.81 -5.46
CA ARG A 40 15.47 1.87 -5.46
C ARG A 40 16.11 0.87 -4.50
N MET A 41 15.34 0.03 -3.82
CA MET A 41 15.86 -0.95 -2.86
C MET A 41 16.88 -1.90 -3.47
N SER A 42 16.71 -2.28 -4.74
CA SER A 42 17.64 -3.14 -5.47
C SER A 42 19.04 -2.54 -5.63
N TYR A 43 19.15 -1.21 -5.54
CA TYR A 43 20.40 -0.46 -5.68
C TYR A 43 21.00 -0.05 -4.32
N LYS A 44 20.28 -0.26 -3.22
CA LYS A 44 20.77 0.12 -1.88
C LYS A 44 21.75 -0.91 -1.36
N MET A 45 22.79 -0.41 -0.72
CA MET A 45 23.70 -1.22 0.07
C MET A 45 23.11 -1.39 1.48
N GLY A 46 23.40 -2.52 2.10
CA GLY A 46 22.94 -2.84 3.44
C GLY A 46 22.34 -4.24 3.55
N ASP A 47 21.86 -4.57 4.73
CA ASP A 47 21.20 -5.85 4.98
C ASP A 47 19.81 -5.85 4.35
N LYS A 48 19.68 -6.53 3.21
CA LYS A 48 18.41 -6.64 2.48
C LYS A 48 17.34 -7.33 3.30
N THR A 49 17.69 -8.29 4.13
CA THR A 49 16.73 -9.04 4.94
C THR A 49 16.00 -8.13 5.93
N LEU A 50 16.73 -7.17 6.53
CA LEU A 50 16.12 -6.16 7.38
C LEU A 50 15.25 -5.16 6.59
N LEU A 51 15.69 -4.79 5.39
CA LEU A 51 14.96 -3.84 4.56
C LEU A 51 13.64 -4.42 3.99
N GLU A 52 13.58 -5.73 3.82
CA GLU A 52 12.42 -6.45 3.29
C GLU A 52 11.35 -6.75 4.34
N GLN A 53 11.69 -6.61 5.61
CA GLN A 53 10.73 -6.86 6.68
C GLN A 53 9.60 -5.83 6.75
N ASN A 54 8.47 -6.28 7.26
CA ASN A 54 7.35 -5.42 7.60
C ASN A 54 6.95 -5.62 9.08
N ASN A 55 6.09 -4.74 9.59
CA ASN A 55 5.65 -4.82 10.97
C ASN A 55 4.83 -6.10 11.28
N LEU A 56 4.20 -6.72 10.29
CA LEU A 56 3.45 -7.96 10.45
C LEU A 56 4.34 -9.21 10.57
N ASN A 57 5.65 -9.10 10.30
CA ASN A 57 6.59 -10.18 10.61
C ASN A 57 6.77 -10.37 12.13
N ALA A 58 6.54 -9.34 12.93
CA ALA A 58 6.62 -9.40 14.38
C ALA A 58 5.36 -10.05 14.99
N GLY A 59 5.54 -11.21 15.63
CA GLY A 59 4.43 -11.96 16.23
C GLY A 59 3.66 -11.15 17.27
N PHE A 60 4.36 -10.43 18.15
CA PHE A 60 3.72 -9.58 19.16
C PHE A 60 2.81 -8.51 18.56
N TYR A 61 3.17 -7.97 17.40
CA TYR A 61 2.38 -6.95 16.74
C TYR A 61 1.07 -7.53 16.17
N ARG A 62 1.12 -8.72 15.60
CA ARG A 62 -0.10 -9.42 15.15
C ARG A 62 -1.04 -9.70 16.32
N THR A 63 -0.52 -10.19 17.45
CA THR A 63 -1.29 -10.39 18.68
C THR A 63 -1.91 -9.08 19.16
N TYR A 64 -1.14 -8.00 19.18
CA TYR A 64 -1.65 -6.67 19.54
C TYR A 64 -2.79 -6.21 18.62
N LEU A 65 -2.67 -6.41 17.31
CA LEU A 65 -3.72 -6.04 16.34
C LEU A 65 -5.02 -6.82 16.60
N GLU A 66 -4.91 -8.11 16.88
CA GLU A 66 -6.06 -8.97 17.16
C GLU A 66 -6.71 -8.60 18.50
N GLU A 67 -5.97 -8.51 19.58
CA GLU A 67 -6.48 -8.23 20.92
C GLU A 67 -7.02 -6.80 21.05
N SER A 68 -6.28 -5.80 20.56
CA SER A 68 -6.62 -4.40 20.71
C SER A 68 -7.69 -3.93 19.71
N PHE A 69 -7.74 -4.49 18.51
CA PHE A 69 -8.61 -4.00 17.44
C PHE A 69 -9.49 -5.08 16.80
N GLY A 70 -9.28 -6.35 17.11
CA GLY A 70 -9.99 -7.45 16.44
C GLY A 70 -9.58 -7.65 14.98
N ILE A 71 -8.40 -7.16 14.60
CA ILE A 71 -7.89 -7.24 13.22
C ILE A 71 -7.25 -8.60 12.99
N SER A 72 -7.85 -9.39 12.10
CA SER A 72 -7.35 -10.70 11.66
C SER A 72 -7.31 -10.83 10.12
N CYS A 73 -7.51 -9.71 9.41
CA CYS A 73 -7.45 -9.58 7.97
C CYS A 73 -6.43 -8.51 7.60
N TYR A 74 -5.61 -8.77 6.57
CA TYR A 74 -4.54 -7.85 6.19
C TYR A 74 -4.54 -7.59 4.69
N GLU A 75 -4.36 -6.32 4.31
CA GLU A 75 -4.04 -5.93 2.95
C GLU A 75 -2.53 -5.83 2.74
N TRP A 76 -2.10 -6.42 1.65
CA TRP A 76 -0.73 -6.44 1.20
C TRP A 76 -0.59 -5.72 -0.13
N GLU A 77 0.60 -5.23 -0.41
CA GLU A 77 0.94 -4.70 -1.73
C GLU A 77 2.05 -5.53 -2.34
N SER A 78 1.90 -5.84 -3.62
CA SER A 78 2.99 -6.45 -4.38
C SER A 78 4.12 -5.43 -4.56
N CYS A 79 5.30 -5.72 -4.06
CA CYS A 79 6.47 -4.83 -4.15
C CYS A 79 7.79 -5.58 -4.24
N GLY A 80 7.81 -6.72 -4.91
CA GLY A 80 9.03 -7.44 -5.29
C GLY A 80 9.76 -8.18 -4.16
N TYR A 81 9.13 -8.31 -2.98
CA TYR A 81 9.73 -9.02 -1.85
C TYR A 81 8.96 -10.27 -1.52
N THR A 82 9.68 -11.30 -1.10
CA THR A 82 9.06 -12.47 -0.47
C THR A 82 8.41 -12.04 0.84
N GLN A 83 7.17 -12.43 1.04
CA GLN A 83 6.42 -12.09 2.24
C GLN A 83 6.06 -13.35 3.00
N GLU A 84 6.30 -13.33 4.30
CA GLU A 84 5.79 -14.38 5.18
C GLU A 84 4.33 -14.10 5.50
N ILE A 85 3.45 -14.90 4.92
CA ILE A 85 2.01 -14.72 5.05
C ILE A 85 1.42 -15.93 5.74
N SER A 86 0.79 -15.70 6.88
CA SER A 86 0.06 -16.75 7.57
C SER A 86 -1.23 -17.12 6.82
N GLN A 87 -1.43 -18.40 6.57
CA GLN A 87 -2.66 -18.92 5.96
C GLN A 87 -3.83 -19.05 6.94
N LYS A 88 -3.59 -18.81 8.24
CA LYS A 88 -4.64 -18.85 9.29
C LYS A 88 -5.51 -17.60 9.31
N ILE A 89 -5.14 -16.59 8.56
CA ILE A 89 -5.79 -15.28 8.50
C ILE A 89 -6.18 -14.95 7.06
N GLN A 90 -7.06 -13.98 6.89
CA GLN A 90 -7.43 -13.51 5.57
C GLN A 90 -6.39 -12.53 5.05
N ASN A 91 -5.99 -12.72 3.80
CA ASN A 91 -4.99 -11.90 3.15
C ASN A 91 -5.50 -11.41 1.79
N HIS A 92 -5.35 -10.13 1.52
CA HIS A 92 -5.72 -9.47 0.27
C HIS A 92 -4.50 -8.84 -0.36
N LEU A 93 -4.32 -9.01 -1.67
CA LEU A 93 -3.17 -8.47 -2.39
C LEU A 93 -3.58 -7.36 -3.35
N HIS A 94 -2.95 -6.19 -3.21
CA HIS A 94 -3.04 -5.09 -4.16
C HIS A 94 -2.02 -5.26 -5.28
N VAL A 95 -2.49 -5.17 -6.51
CA VAL A 95 -1.69 -5.26 -7.74
C VAL A 95 -2.15 -4.24 -8.78
N PRO A 96 -1.38 -3.89 -9.77
CA PRO A 96 0.05 -4.12 -9.90
C PRO A 96 0.90 -3.03 -9.24
N PHE A 97 0.27 -1.97 -8.74
CA PHE A 97 0.96 -0.83 -8.15
C PHE A 97 0.96 -0.89 -6.63
N TYR A 98 2.05 -0.42 -6.06
CA TYR A 98 2.16 -0.17 -4.63
C TYR A 98 2.47 1.30 -4.35
N GLN A 99 1.93 1.82 -3.26
CA GLN A 99 2.14 3.20 -2.86
C GLN A 99 3.47 3.36 -2.14
N THR A 100 4.39 4.12 -2.72
CA THR A 100 5.72 4.37 -2.15
C THR A 100 5.73 5.54 -1.18
N ASN A 101 4.96 6.56 -1.49
CA ASN A 101 4.89 7.79 -0.70
C ASN A 101 3.55 8.50 -0.93
N THR A 102 3.12 9.26 0.08
CA THR A 102 2.06 10.25 -0.01
C THR A 102 2.49 11.54 0.68
N SER A 103 1.96 12.67 0.24
CA SER A 103 2.30 13.98 0.77
C SER A 103 1.03 14.79 1.02
N SER A 104 1.06 15.66 2.03
CA SER A 104 0.00 16.66 2.22
C SER A 104 -0.03 17.69 1.10
N TYR A 105 1.08 17.83 0.39
CA TYR A 105 1.23 18.77 -0.73
C TYR A 105 1.21 18.04 -2.06
N CYS A 106 0.55 18.63 -3.06
CA CYS A 106 0.44 18.02 -4.37
C CYS A 106 1.63 18.40 -5.26
N THR A 107 2.47 17.41 -5.55
CA THR A 107 3.62 17.56 -6.46
C THR A 107 3.16 17.93 -7.87
N LEU A 108 2.04 17.37 -8.33
CA LEU A 108 1.52 17.66 -9.67
C LEU A 108 1.10 19.12 -9.81
N CYS A 109 0.41 19.69 -8.81
CA CYS A 109 0.09 21.11 -8.80
C CYS A 109 1.34 21.98 -8.88
N ALA A 110 2.39 21.63 -8.10
CA ALA A 110 3.64 22.40 -8.12
C ALA A 110 4.32 22.37 -9.50
N VAL A 111 4.32 21.24 -10.16
CA VAL A 111 4.88 21.10 -11.51
C VAL A 111 4.07 21.90 -12.54
N LEU A 112 2.76 21.82 -12.52
CA LEU A 112 1.91 22.49 -13.49
C LEU A 112 1.93 24.03 -13.33
N GLU A 113 2.04 24.53 -12.11
CA GLU A 113 2.04 25.97 -11.86
C GLU A 113 3.42 26.61 -11.94
N HIS A 114 4.43 25.90 -11.53
CA HIS A 114 5.78 26.47 -11.33
C HIS A 114 6.86 25.77 -12.12
N GLY A 115 6.56 24.68 -12.84
CA GLY A 115 7.55 23.86 -13.50
C GLY A 115 8.49 23.07 -12.59
N GLU A 116 8.32 23.19 -11.26
CA GLU A 116 9.24 22.64 -10.27
C GLU A 116 8.53 21.86 -9.17
N ARG A 117 8.97 20.63 -8.92
CA ARG A 117 8.44 19.76 -7.86
C ARG A 117 8.67 20.30 -6.45
N GLY A 118 9.76 21.03 -6.25
CA GLY A 118 10.15 21.56 -4.94
C GLY A 118 9.28 22.72 -4.46
N LYS A 119 8.50 23.34 -5.35
CA LYS A 119 7.62 24.47 -5.02
C LYS A 119 6.24 24.03 -4.51
N GLN A 120 6.19 22.94 -3.79
CA GLN A 120 4.96 22.46 -3.15
C GLN A 120 4.54 23.41 -2.01
N ARG A 121 3.26 23.71 -1.94
CA ARG A 121 2.65 24.51 -0.87
C ARG A 121 1.26 24.01 -0.54
N GLU A 122 0.80 24.32 0.65
CA GLU A 122 -0.57 24.07 1.06
C GLU A 122 -1.54 24.90 0.20
N ARG A 123 -2.68 24.27 -0.12
CA ARG A 123 -3.76 24.90 -0.86
C ARG A 123 -5.05 24.74 -0.10
N GLN A 124 -5.84 25.81 -0.06
CA GLN A 124 -7.19 25.78 0.48
C GLN A 124 -8.13 25.08 -0.51
N GLU A 125 -7.94 25.31 -1.80
CA GLU A 125 -8.73 24.68 -2.86
C GLU A 125 -7.82 23.92 -3.82
N CYS A 126 -8.23 22.70 -4.17
CA CYS A 126 -7.51 21.87 -5.11
C CYS A 126 -8.15 21.96 -6.50
N PRO A 127 -7.42 22.41 -7.54
CA PRO A 127 -7.94 22.46 -8.92
C PRO A 127 -8.07 21.08 -9.57
N ALA A 128 -7.78 20.01 -8.83
CA ALA A 128 -7.89 18.61 -9.24
C ALA A 128 -7.15 18.23 -10.55
N PRO A 129 -5.93 18.70 -10.82
CA PRO A 129 -5.22 18.43 -12.07
C PRO A 129 -4.94 16.93 -12.27
N CYS A 130 -5.00 16.16 -11.21
CA CYS A 130 -4.81 14.71 -11.25
C CYS A 130 -5.95 13.95 -11.94
N LEU A 131 -7.08 14.57 -12.23
CA LEU A 131 -8.14 13.96 -13.03
C LEU A 131 -7.67 13.77 -14.49
N GLU A 132 -6.89 14.70 -15.01
CA GLU A 132 -6.43 14.71 -16.41
C GLU A 132 -4.93 14.37 -16.55
N HIS A 133 -4.15 14.65 -15.51
CA HIS A 133 -2.72 14.56 -15.58
C HIS A 133 -2.12 13.56 -14.59
N SER A 134 -0.99 13.03 -14.97
CA SER A 134 -0.08 12.27 -14.12
C SER A 134 1.36 12.59 -14.57
N PHE A 135 2.34 12.29 -13.72
CA PHE A 135 3.74 12.44 -14.12
C PHE A 135 4.50 11.14 -13.90
N PHE A 136 5.50 10.92 -14.77
CA PHE A 136 6.31 9.72 -14.75
C PHE A 136 7.72 10.07 -14.26
N TYR A 137 8.27 9.13 -13.51
CA TYR A 137 9.69 9.11 -13.16
C TYR A 137 10.50 8.47 -14.29
N PRO A 138 11.83 8.52 -14.22
CA PRO A 138 12.67 7.77 -15.18
C PRO A 138 12.20 6.31 -15.28
N LYS A 139 12.18 5.79 -16.50
CA LYS A 139 11.61 4.46 -16.83
C LYS A 139 12.11 3.33 -15.92
N HIS A 140 13.40 3.35 -15.57
CA HIS A 140 14.00 2.31 -14.74
C HIS A 140 13.43 2.21 -13.32
N LEU A 141 12.73 3.24 -12.83
CA LEU A 141 12.09 3.24 -11.53
C LEU A 141 10.65 2.72 -11.56
N TYR A 142 10.05 2.61 -12.73
CA TYR A 142 8.65 2.17 -12.90
C TYR A 142 7.67 2.90 -11.96
N MET A 143 7.88 4.20 -11.79
CA MET A 143 7.08 5.04 -10.88
C MET A 143 6.19 6.01 -11.63
N LYS A 144 5.01 6.21 -11.06
CA LYS A 144 4.00 7.17 -11.53
C LYS A 144 3.54 8.03 -10.36
N GLY A 145 3.47 9.34 -10.59
CA GLY A 145 2.83 10.28 -9.67
C GLY A 145 1.37 10.51 -10.09
N LYS A 146 0.46 10.29 -9.18
CA LYS A 146 -0.97 10.54 -9.35
C LYS A 146 -1.56 11.01 -8.02
N TYR A 147 -2.48 11.96 -8.08
CA TYR A 147 -2.96 12.62 -6.87
C TYR A 147 -1.80 13.26 -6.09
N ASN A 148 -1.81 13.19 -4.78
CA ASN A 148 -0.70 13.58 -3.91
C ASN A 148 0.24 12.42 -3.57
N SER A 149 0.22 11.34 -4.34
CA SER A 149 0.91 10.10 -4.04
C SER A 149 1.83 9.67 -5.17
N LEU A 150 2.83 8.89 -4.80
CA LEU A 150 3.73 8.20 -5.70
C LEU A 150 3.47 6.71 -5.64
N PHE A 151 3.33 6.11 -6.80
CA PHE A 151 3.11 4.70 -6.97
C PHE A 151 4.26 4.10 -7.78
N ALA A 152 4.65 2.89 -7.43
CA ALA A 152 5.59 2.11 -8.22
C ALA A 152 4.93 0.81 -8.67
N LEU A 153 5.33 0.35 -9.84
CA LEU A 153 4.94 -0.93 -10.38
C LEU A 153 5.94 -1.98 -9.93
N ASP A 154 5.46 -3.10 -9.45
CA ASP A 154 6.34 -4.23 -9.19
C ASP A 154 6.80 -4.85 -10.51
N LYS A 155 8.07 -4.62 -10.83
CA LYS A 155 8.67 -5.11 -12.05
C LYS A 155 8.64 -6.64 -12.13
N HIS A 156 8.81 -7.33 -11.01
CA HIS A 156 8.82 -8.79 -10.98
C HIS A 156 7.49 -9.39 -11.43
N LEU A 157 6.38 -8.70 -11.21
CA LEU A 157 5.07 -9.13 -11.71
C LEU A 157 4.97 -9.10 -13.25
N LEU A 158 5.76 -8.25 -13.90
CA LEU A 158 5.78 -8.13 -15.36
C LEU A 158 6.79 -9.08 -16.00
N ASP A 159 7.97 -9.20 -15.40
CA ASP A 159 9.09 -9.94 -15.94
C ASP A 159 9.01 -11.44 -15.62
N GLU A 160 8.35 -11.82 -14.53
CA GLU A 160 8.26 -13.19 -14.04
C GLU A 160 6.81 -13.66 -13.83
N PRO A 161 6.08 -14.05 -14.90
CA PRO A 161 4.68 -14.47 -14.81
C PRO A 161 4.44 -15.66 -13.85
N GLU A 162 5.42 -16.54 -13.69
CA GLU A 162 5.34 -17.66 -12.76
C GLU A 162 5.45 -17.23 -11.30
N GLN A 163 6.17 -16.15 -11.02
CA GLN A 163 6.18 -15.53 -9.69
C GLN A 163 4.82 -14.90 -9.43
N LEU A 164 4.23 -14.21 -10.38
CA LEU A 164 2.86 -13.69 -10.28
C LEU A 164 1.87 -14.81 -9.95
N LYS A 165 1.93 -15.95 -10.63
CA LYS A 165 1.08 -17.10 -10.31
C LYS A 165 1.30 -17.61 -8.89
N ARG A 166 2.54 -17.65 -8.41
CA ARG A 166 2.84 -18.03 -7.02
C ARG A 166 2.32 -17.01 -6.02
N GLU A 167 2.49 -15.72 -6.31
CA GLU A 167 1.99 -14.61 -5.49
C GLU A 167 0.45 -14.54 -5.48
N LEU A 168 -0.19 -14.76 -6.62
CA LEU A 168 -1.65 -14.75 -6.77
C LEU A 168 -2.31 -16.09 -6.46
N GLY A 169 -1.53 -17.15 -6.22
CA GLY A 169 -2.04 -18.50 -5.99
C GLY A 169 -2.85 -18.64 -4.69
N ILE A 170 -2.73 -19.79 -4.06
CA ILE A 170 -3.57 -20.23 -2.92
C ILE A 170 -3.48 -19.33 -1.67
N LYS A 171 -2.53 -18.39 -1.62
CA LYS A 171 -2.25 -17.57 -0.43
C LYS A 171 -3.17 -16.37 -0.25
N TRP A 172 -3.88 -15.96 -1.30
CA TRP A 172 -4.66 -14.73 -1.32
C TRP A 172 -6.16 -15.00 -1.31
N ASN A 173 -6.88 -14.36 -0.39
CA ASN A 173 -8.34 -14.44 -0.30
C ASN A 173 -9.03 -13.46 -1.25
N ARG A 174 -8.36 -12.34 -1.58
CA ARG A 174 -8.84 -11.33 -2.52
C ARG A 174 -7.67 -10.74 -3.29
N LEU A 175 -7.92 -10.46 -4.55
CA LEU A 175 -7.06 -9.65 -5.40
C LEU A 175 -7.71 -8.28 -5.58
N VAL A 176 -6.98 -7.22 -5.26
CA VAL A 176 -7.42 -5.84 -5.42
C VAL A 176 -6.61 -5.21 -6.55
N VAL A 177 -7.27 -4.99 -7.69
CA VAL A 177 -6.63 -4.37 -8.85
C VAL A 177 -6.73 -2.86 -8.74
N ASN A 178 -5.61 -2.17 -8.59
CA ASN A 178 -5.55 -0.72 -8.56
C ASN A 178 -5.27 -0.16 -9.96
N LEU A 179 -6.18 0.69 -10.43
CA LEU A 179 -6.07 1.37 -11.72
C LEU A 179 -5.61 2.82 -11.47
N LEU A 180 -4.48 3.20 -12.10
CA LEU A 180 -3.85 4.52 -11.94
C LEU A 180 -3.71 5.27 -13.27
#